data_5e2dbbf0e8df496f34f7388766b3391a
#
_entry.id   5e2dbbf0e8df496f34f7388766b3391a
#
_cell.length_a   1.000
_cell.length_b   1.000
_cell.length_c   1.000
_cell.angle_alpha   90.00
_cell.angle_beta   90.00
_cell.angle_gamma   90.00
#
_symmetry.space_group_name_H-M   'P 1'
#
loop_
_entity.id
_entity.type
_entity.pdbx_description
1 polymer ?
#
loop_
_entity_poly.entity_id
_entity_poly.type
_entity_poly.pdbx_seq_one_letter_code
_entity_poly.pdbx_strand_id
1 'polypeptide(L)'
;MTKSLGYISLGCAKNLVDTEVMLGLLKDDGYTITDNLYEADLIIINTCTFIEKAKEESINTILEAAQYKETGRCKGLIVAGCLSQQYQDELFTEIPEIDALIGTGAWDQVMVAVDAIEHGNRSCIMENITNIYDERMPRIQTTPRYSAYVKIAEGCNNGCTFCIIPKVRGAFRSRSIESIKAEVERLAASGVKEIVLIAQDTTSYGIDLNNGKPLLTELLKELTKVEGIEWIRMLYLYPTFFSDELLDIIVNEPKLCKYVDIPLQHVNNNILKQMNRRDSREDIERLLKKIRNAPTHVTLRTSIIVGFPGETDEQFQELCEFVKDIKFDNMGVFTYSQEEGTIAGAREDQIPEEVKEERYHTLMSIQAAISEENNRDLEGTIDYAMIEELEEGDNDTVLAKGRLKSQAPDVDGNMYIEDCGDKVKPGDIVQVQVEQGFAYDVVATIVE
;
A
#
# COMPACT_ATOMS: atom_id res chain seq x y z
N MET A 1 -36.34 -8.21 4.51
CA MET A 1 -35.66 -6.96 4.03
C MET A 1 -34.20 -7.32 3.86
N THR A 2 -33.62 -6.96 2.74
CA THR A 2 -32.17 -7.13 2.53
C THR A 2 -31.43 -6.23 3.52
N LYS A 3 -30.48 -6.79 4.26
CA LYS A 3 -29.61 -6.04 5.18
C LYS A 3 -28.58 -5.25 4.37
N SER A 4 -28.38 -3.98 4.69
CA SER A 4 -27.42 -3.10 4.00
C SER A 4 -26.13 -2.96 4.80
N LEU A 5 -25.00 -2.96 4.08
CA LEU A 5 -23.65 -2.91 4.63
C LEU A 5 -22.92 -1.69 4.06
N GLY A 6 -22.50 -0.77 4.94
CA GLY A 6 -21.52 0.26 4.64
C GLY A 6 -20.13 -0.15 5.11
N TYR A 7 -19.10 0.37 4.45
CA TYR A 7 -17.73 0.10 4.87
C TYR A 7 -16.82 1.32 4.68
N ILE A 8 -15.79 1.41 5.52
CA ILE A 8 -14.67 2.35 5.39
C ILE A 8 -13.38 1.55 5.57
N SER A 9 -12.46 1.66 4.62
CA SER A 9 -11.16 1.01 4.70
C SER A 9 -10.07 2.04 4.77
N LEU A 10 -9.41 2.13 5.92
CA LEU A 10 -8.32 3.07 6.19
C LEU A 10 -6.95 2.37 6.11
N GLY A 11 -5.92 3.18 5.92
CA GLY A 11 -4.53 2.73 5.95
C GLY A 11 -4.04 2.16 4.61
N CYS A 12 -3.44 0.99 4.61
CA CYS A 12 -2.67 0.47 3.49
C CYS A 12 -3.44 -0.55 2.64
N ALA A 13 -2.92 -0.88 1.46
CA ALA A 13 -3.48 -1.89 0.56
C ALA A 13 -3.68 -3.28 1.21
N LYS A 14 -2.89 -3.64 2.25
CA LYS A 14 -3.11 -4.89 3.01
C LYS A 14 -4.42 -4.86 3.79
N ASN A 15 -4.74 -3.70 4.42
CA ASN A 15 -6.05 -3.49 5.07
C ASN A 15 -7.19 -3.55 4.05
N LEU A 16 -7.00 -2.94 2.88
CA LEU A 16 -8.02 -2.95 1.83
C LEU A 16 -8.36 -4.38 1.41
N VAL A 17 -7.36 -5.23 1.18
CA VAL A 17 -7.59 -6.65 0.85
C VAL A 17 -8.34 -7.38 1.98
N ASP A 18 -8.01 -7.12 3.26
CA ASP A 18 -8.74 -7.71 4.40
C ASP A 18 -10.21 -7.24 4.41
N THR A 19 -10.45 -5.96 4.12
CA THR A 19 -11.82 -5.42 3.96
C THR A 19 -12.57 -6.14 2.85
N GLU A 20 -11.99 -6.27 1.67
CA GLU A 20 -12.60 -6.91 0.51
C GLU A 20 -13.00 -8.37 0.77
N VAL A 21 -12.22 -9.09 1.59
CA VAL A 21 -12.57 -10.46 2.02
C VAL A 21 -13.74 -10.41 3.02
N MET A 22 -13.73 -9.52 4.02
CA MET A 22 -14.86 -9.38 4.94
C MET A 22 -16.15 -9.02 4.20
N LEU A 23 -16.09 -8.13 3.21
CA LEU A 23 -17.22 -7.79 2.35
C LEU A 23 -17.71 -8.99 1.54
N GLY A 24 -16.80 -9.83 1.06
CA GLY A 24 -17.13 -11.07 0.35
C GLY A 24 -17.94 -12.03 1.22
N LEU A 25 -17.48 -12.28 2.45
CA LEU A 25 -18.17 -13.15 3.41
C LEU A 25 -19.57 -12.64 3.75
N LEU A 26 -19.72 -11.33 3.96
CA LEU A 26 -21.02 -10.72 4.28
C LEU A 26 -21.98 -10.72 3.10
N LYS A 27 -21.48 -10.52 1.89
CA LYS A 27 -22.31 -10.63 0.67
C LYS A 27 -22.85 -12.04 0.46
N ASP A 28 -22.03 -13.05 0.72
CA ASP A 28 -22.45 -14.46 0.63
C ASP A 28 -23.55 -14.79 1.66
N ASP A 29 -23.58 -14.09 2.81
CA ASP A 29 -24.64 -14.16 3.81
C ASP A 29 -25.86 -13.26 3.49
N GLY A 30 -25.88 -12.60 2.32
CA GLY A 30 -27.03 -11.85 1.82
C GLY A 30 -27.05 -10.36 2.13
N TYR A 31 -25.93 -9.78 2.60
CA TYR A 31 -25.81 -8.33 2.73
C TYR A 31 -25.64 -7.66 1.35
N THR A 32 -26.26 -6.49 1.21
CA THR A 32 -26.07 -5.61 0.03
C THR A 32 -25.18 -4.45 0.42
N ILE A 33 -24.08 -4.24 -0.32
CA ILE A 33 -23.15 -3.13 -0.08
C ILE A 33 -23.80 -1.82 -0.54
N THR A 34 -23.67 -0.77 0.27
CA THR A 34 -24.12 0.59 -0.02
C THR A 34 -23.01 1.60 0.24
N ASP A 35 -22.91 2.59 -0.62
CA ASP A 35 -22.00 3.75 -0.43
C ASP A 35 -22.62 4.80 0.49
N ASN A 36 -23.93 4.72 0.77
CA ASN A 36 -24.63 5.61 1.66
C ASN A 36 -24.66 5.05 3.10
N LEU A 37 -23.72 5.48 3.92
CA LEU A 37 -23.59 5.02 5.31
C LEU A 37 -24.83 5.34 6.17
N TYR A 38 -25.58 6.38 5.83
CA TYR A 38 -26.82 6.73 6.52
C TYR A 38 -27.91 5.64 6.38
N GLU A 39 -27.90 4.91 5.25
CA GLU A 39 -28.84 3.83 4.96
C GLU A 39 -28.30 2.44 5.34
N ALA A 40 -27.06 2.35 5.81
CA ALA A 40 -26.45 1.09 6.19
C ALA A 40 -27.04 0.55 7.50
N ASP A 41 -27.45 -0.72 7.52
CA ASP A 41 -27.85 -1.44 8.76
C ASP A 41 -26.63 -1.87 9.58
N LEU A 42 -25.50 -2.11 8.92
CA LEU A 42 -24.21 -2.47 9.50
C LEU A 42 -23.11 -1.61 8.90
N ILE A 43 -22.17 -1.11 9.70
CA ILE A 43 -21.00 -0.37 9.23
C ILE A 43 -19.74 -1.09 9.71
N ILE A 44 -18.80 -1.32 8.80
CA ILE A 44 -17.48 -1.87 9.10
C ILE A 44 -16.41 -0.81 8.82
N ILE A 45 -15.53 -0.58 9.80
CA ILE A 45 -14.37 0.29 9.66
C ILE A 45 -13.11 -0.54 9.84
N ASN A 46 -12.32 -0.70 8.79
CA ASN A 46 -10.99 -1.31 8.89
C ASN A 46 -9.95 -0.21 9.14
N THR A 47 -9.24 -0.30 10.26
CA THR A 47 -8.48 0.78 10.87
C THR A 47 -6.98 0.59 10.76
N CYS A 48 -6.23 1.69 10.83
CA CYS A 48 -4.78 1.75 10.82
C CYS A 48 -4.23 2.24 12.16
N THR A 49 -3.02 1.78 12.52
CA THR A 49 -2.30 2.21 13.73
C THR A 49 -0.81 2.45 13.45
N PHE A 50 -0.42 2.62 12.18
CA PHE A 50 0.99 2.62 11.80
C PHE A 50 1.73 3.88 12.23
N ILE A 51 1.07 5.04 12.20
CA ILE A 51 1.57 6.33 12.67
C ILE A 51 0.47 7.07 13.42
N GLU A 52 0.84 8.08 14.24
CA GLU A 52 -0.12 8.83 15.07
C GLU A 52 -1.26 9.44 14.25
N LYS A 53 -0.95 10.09 13.13
CA LYS A 53 -1.97 10.66 12.22
C LYS A 53 -2.98 9.63 11.72
N ALA A 54 -2.55 8.39 11.46
CA ALA A 54 -3.44 7.31 11.03
C ALA A 54 -4.31 6.76 12.18
N LYS A 55 -3.81 6.82 13.43
CA LYS A 55 -4.61 6.52 14.63
C LYS A 55 -5.70 7.57 14.84
N GLU A 56 -5.34 8.86 14.79
CA GLU A 56 -6.28 9.98 14.87
C GLU A 56 -7.37 9.87 13.80
N GLU A 57 -7.00 9.64 12.54
CA GLU A 57 -7.93 9.40 11.44
C GLU A 57 -8.88 8.23 11.76
N SER A 58 -8.34 7.10 12.22
CA SER A 58 -9.12 5.92 12.55
C SER A 58 -10.12 6.21 13.68
N ILE A 59 -9.69 6.86 14.75
CA ILE A 59 -10.55 7.21 15.88
C ILE A 59 -11.65 8.19 15.46
N ASN A 60 -11.31 9.24 14.74
CA ASN A 60 -12.27 10.23 14.25
C ASN A 60 -13.31 9.57 13.34
N THR A 61 -12.88 8.70 12.42
CA THR A 61 -13.78 7.96 11.53
C THR A 61 -14.74 7.04 12.32
N ILE A 62 -14.27 6.40 13.40
CA ILE A 62 -15.13 5.58 14.28
C ILE A 62 -16.18 6.46 14.95
N LEU A 63 -15.77 7.61 15.51
CA LEU A 63 -16.69 8.53 16.20
C LEU A 63 -17.73 9.15 15.24
N GLU A 64 -17.33 9.47 14.02
CA GLU A 64 -18.24 9.93 12.97
C GLU A 64 -19.25 8.84 12.58
N ALA A 65 -18.77 7.62 12.34
CA ALA A 65 -19.64 6.51 11.97
C ALA A 65 -20.59 6.09 13.11
N ALA A 66 -20.19 6.24 14.37
CA ALA A 66 -21.04 5.99 15.52
C ALA A 66 -22.31 6.86 15.52
N GLN A 67 -22.26 8.08 14.95
CA GLN A 67 -23.42 8.97 14.85
C GLN A 67 -24.55 8.39 13.98
N TYR A 68 -24.24 7.49 13.04
CA TYR A 68 -25.27 6.83 12.22
C TYR A 68 -26.14 5.83 13.01
N LYS A 69 -25.76 5.48 14.23
CA LYS A 69 -26.64 4.72 15.14
C LYS A 69 -27.83 5.55 15.66
N GLU A 70 -27.64 6.86 15.76
CA GLU A 70 -28.68 7.80 16.21
C GLU A 70 -29.40 8.48 15.04
N THR A 71 -28.63 8.90 14.03
CA THR A 71 -29.13 9.73 12.92
C THR A 71 -29.52 8.92 11.69
N GLY A 72 -28.99 7.70 11.54
CA GLY A 72 -29.18 6.81 10.40
C GLY A 72 -29.91 5.52 10.76
N ARG A 73 -29.57 4.45 10.03
CA ARG A 73 -30.18 3.13 10.21
C ARG A 73 -29.22 2.12 10.86
N CYS A 74 -28.01 2.53 11.22
CA CYS A 74 -26.97 1.64 11.71
C CYS A 74 -27.37 0.96 13.02
N LYS A 75 -27.38 -0.37 13.02
CA LYS A 75 -27.66 -1.23 14.17
C LYS A 75 -26.42 -1.86 14.75
N GLY A 76 -25.32 -1.88 13.97
CA GLY A 76 -24.06 -2.46 14.38
C GLY A 76 -22.87 -1.73 13.77
N LEU A 77 -21.91 -1.38 14.63
CA LEU A 77 -20.63 -0.79 14.26
C LEU A 77 -19.52 -1.79 14.58
N ILE A 78 -18.87 -2.29 13.52
CA ILE A 78 -17.73 -3.21 13.62
C ILE A 78 -16.47 -2.43 13.33
N VAL A 79 -15.50 -2.49 14.23
CA VAL A 79 -14.17 -1.91 14.02
C VAL A 79 -13.15 -3.03 13.91
N ALA A 80 -12.46 -3.08 12.79
CA ALA A 80 -11.49 -4.12 12.45
C ALA A 80 -10.07 -3.55 12.23
N GLY A 81 -9.08 -4.41 12.15
CA GLY A 81 -7.74 -4.07 11.66
C GLY A 81 -6.70 -3.80 12.74
N CYS A 82 -5.69 -2.99 12.37
CA CYS A 82 -4.49 -2.83 13.20
C CYS A 82 -4.74 -2.08 14.50
N LEU A 83 -5.63 -1.06 14.50
CA LEU A 83 -5.97 -0.32 15.72
C LEU A 83 -6.71 -1.22 16.71
N SER A 84 -7.71 -2.00 16.23
CA SER A 84 -8.41 -2.99 17.04
C SER A 84 -7.47 -4.02 17.65
N GLN A 85 -6.49 -4.50 16.88
CA GLN A 85 -5.50 -5.47 17.35
C GLN A 85 -4.60 -4.91 18.44
N GLN A 86 -4.27 -3.62 18.37
CA GLN A 86 -3.33 -2.98 19.32
C GLN A 86 -4.00 -2.54 20.60
N TYR A 87 -5.21 -1.94 20.53
CA TYR A 87 -5.88 -1.23 21.62
C TYR A 87 -7.23 -1.83 22.01
N GLN A 88 -7.41 -3.12 21.82
CA GLN A 88 -8.67 -3.86 21.99
C GLN A 88 -9.50 -3.45 23.22
N ASP A 89 -8.94 -3.56 24.44
CA ASP A 89 -9.69 -3.30 25.68
C ASP A 89 -9.95 -1.80 25.87
N GLU A 90 -9.03 -0.97 25.46
CA GLU A 90 -9.12 0.50 25.57
C GLU A 90 -10.21 1.03 24.62
N LEU A 91 -10.15 0.66 23.33
CA LEU A 91 -11.18 1.05 22.36
C LEU A 91 -12.58 0.60 22.78
N PHE A 92 -12.69 -0.63 23.30
CA PHE A 92 -13.96 -1.19 23.70
C PHE A 92 -14.54 -0.53 24.96
N THR A 93 -13.68 0.04 25.80
CA THR A 93 -14.06 0.76 27.01
C THR A 93 -14.38 2.22 26.72
N GLU A 94 -13.52 2.90 25.97
CA GLU A 94 -13.60 4.35 25.74
C GLU A 94 -14.65 4.73 24.68
N ILE A 95 -14.96 3.80 23.74
CA ILE A 95 -15.98 4.02 22.70
C ILE A 95 -17.08 2.97 22.81
N PRO A 96 -18.07 3.19 23.68
CA PRO A 96 -19.15 2.23 23.94
C PRO A 96 -20.07 2.00 22.72
N GLU A 97 -20.05 2.86 21.73
CA GLU A 97 -20.79 2.73 20.48
C GLU A 97 -20.30 1.60 19.58
N ILE A 98 -19.06 1.11 19.78
CA ILE A 98 -18.54 -0.05 19.06
C ILE A 98 -19.24 -1.31 19.53
N ASP A 99 -19.87 -2.05 18.62
CA ASP A 99 -20.54 -3.32 18.91
C ASP A 99 -19.61 -4.52 18.78
N ALA A 100 -18.67 -4.46 17.85
CA ALA A 100 -17.67 -5.53 17.71
C ALA A 100 -16.28 -5.00 17.34
N LEU A 101 -15.25 -5.63 17.94
CA LEU A 101 -13.86 -5.47 17.54
C LEU A 101 -13.35 -6.75 16.87
N ILE A 102 -12.65 -6.61 15.74
CA ILE A 102 -12.03 -7.71 15.00
C ILE A 102 -10.54 -7.43 14.85
N GLY A 103 -9.69 -8.32 15.36
CA GLY A 103 -8.24 -8.26 15.19
C GLY A 103 -7.78 -8.61 13.78
N THR A 104 -6.53 -8.31 13.47
CA THR A 104 -5.92 -8.57 12.16
C THR A 104 -5.80 -10.06 11.81
N GLY A 105 -5.86 -10.95 12.81
CA GLY A 105 -5.87 -12.40 12.63
C GLY A 105 -7.27 -13.01 12.52
N ALA A 106 -8.34 -12.21 12.66
CA ALA A 106 -9.72 -12.68 12.82
C ALA A 106 -10.71 -12.10 11.78
N TRP A 107 -10.22 -11.53 10.68
CA TRP A 107 -11.06 -10.96 9.62
C TRP A 107 -12.07 -11.98 9.04
N ASP A 108 -11.76 -13.28 9.05
CA ASP A 108 -12.63 -14.37 8.64
C ASP A 108 -13.76 -14.65 9.65
N GLN A 109 -13.69 -14.11 10.86
CA GLN A 109 -14.69 -14.23 11.91
C GLN A 109 -15.72 -13.09 11.87
N VAL A 110 -15.78 -12.31 10.80
CA VAL A 110 -16.73 -11.19 10.67
C VAL A 110 -18.18 -11.63 10.89
N MET A 111 -18.55 -12.85 10.47
CA MET A 111 -19.90 -13.41 10.69
C MET A 111 -20.20 -13.69 12.16
N VAL A 112 -19.18 -14.05 12.96
CA VAL A 112 -19.35 -14.23 14.41
C VAL A 112 -19.64 -12.88 15.09
N ALA A 113 -18.99 -11.80 14.62
CA ALA A 113 -19.26 -10.45 15.08
C ALA A 113 -20.71 -10.02 14.76
N VAL A 114 -21.16 -10.29 13.55
CA VAL A 114 -22.52 -9.99 13.10
C VAL A 114 -23.56 -10.75 13.92
N ASP A 115 -23.36 -12.06 14.13
CA ASP A 115 -24.27 -12.88 14.94
C ASP A 115 -24.38 -12.34 16.37
N ALA A 116 -23.26 -11.96 16.99
CA ALA A 116 -23.28 -11.34 18.32
C ALA A 116 -24.13 -10.04 18.34
N ILE A 117 -23.94 -9.16 17.35
CA ILE A 117 -24.68 -7.90 17.21
C ILE A 117 -26.18 -8.16 17.05
N GLU A 118 -26.58 -9.13 16.22
CA GLU A 118 -27.99 -9.49 16.01
C GLU A 118 -28.68 -10.01 17.26
N HIS A 119 -27.91 -10.61 18.19
CA HIS A 119 -28.39 -11.04 19.50
C HIS A 119 -28.27 -9.94 20.58
N GLY A 120 -27.88 -8.73 20.22
CA GLY A 120 -27.74 -7.59 21.16
C GLY A 120 -26.53 -7.68 22.08
N ASN A 121 -25.49 -8.45 21.66
CA ASN A 121 -24.27 -8.64 22.42
C ASN A 121 -23.11 -7.85 21.76
N ARG A 122 -22.24 -7.28 22.59
CA ARG A 122 -20.94 -6.76 22.15
C ARG A 122 -19.92 -7.91 22.10
N SER A 123 -18.99 -7.87 21.13
CA SER A 123 -17.97 -8.91 20.96
C SER A 123 -16.59 -8.34 20.67
N CYS A 124 -15.56 -8.97 21.24
CA CYS A 124 -14.15 -8.66 20.94
C CYS A 124 -13.48 -9.95 20.45
N ILE A 125 -13.16 -10.00 19.15
CA ILE A 125 -12.67 -11.21 18.47
C ILE A 125 -11.22 -11.01 18.12
N MET A 126 -10.35 -11.54 18.99
CA MET A 126 -8.90 -11.45 18.84
C MET A 126 -8.31 -12.85 18.78
N GLU A 127 -8.07 -13.33 17.58
CA GLU A 127 -7.42 -14.62 17.38
C GLU A 127 -5.90 -14.49 17.29
N ASN A 128 -5.20 -15.63 17.37
CA ASN A 128 -3.77 -15.67 17.07
C ASN A 128 -3.52 -15.15 15.66
N ILE A 129 -2.54 -14.26 15.52
CA ILE A 129 -2.17 -13.62 14.25
C ILE A 129 -1.40 -14.63 13.38
N THR A 130 -2.04 -15.74 13.03
CA THR A 130 -1.48 -16.82 12.20
C THR A 130 -2.24 -17.02 10.90
N ASN A 131 -3.44 -16.44 10.78
CA ASN A 131 -4.26 -16.56 9.58
C ASN A 131 -3.62 -15.86 8.38
N ILE A 132 -3.77 -16.50 7.23
CA ILE A 132 -3.52 -15.91 5.92
C ILE A 132 -4.65 -16.37 5.00
N TYR A 133 -5.23 -15.46 4.22
CA TYR A 133 -6.29 -15.83 3.29
C TYR A 133 -5.73 -16.59 2.09
N ASP A 134 -6.60 -17.37 1.45
CA ASP A 134 -6.28 -18.12 0.24
C ASP A 134 -7.32 -17.87 -0.87
N GLU A 135 -7.12 -18.50 -2.01
CA GLU A 135 -7.95 -18.36 -3.20
C GLU A 135 -9.41 -18.81 -3.00
N ARG A 136 -9.72 -19.56 -1.94
CA ARG A 136 -11.08 -20.07 -1.66
C ARG A 136 -11.95 -19.03 -0.97
N MET A 137 -11.35 -18.02 -0.36
CA MET A 137 -12.08 -16.98 0.31
C MET A 137 -12.82 -16.09 -0.69
N PRO A 138 -14.10 -15.78 -0.44
CA PRO A 138 -14.82 -14.80 -1.24
C PRO A 138 -14.18 -13.43 -1.07
N ARG A 139 -14.11 -12.68 -2.15
CA ARG A 139 -13.54 -11.33 -2.14
C ARG A 139 -14.35 -10.44 -3.07
N ILE A 140 -14.71 -9.26 -2.59
CA ILE A 140 -15.32 -8.20 -3.42
C ILE A 140 -14.23 -7.17 -3.71
N GLN A 141 -13.85 -7.05 -4.96
CA GLN A 141 -12.92 -6.03 -5.39
C GLN A 141 -13.57 -4.64 -5.23
N THR A 142 -12.91 -3.77 -4.47
CA THR A 142 -13.32 -2.37 -4.25
C THR A 142 -12.44 -1.39 -5.02
N THR A 143 -11.28 -1.84 -5.51
CA THR A 143 -10.46 -1.11 -6.47
C THR A 143 -11.13 -1.06 -7.84
N PRO A 144 -10.71 -0.16 -8.76
CA PRO A 144 -11.18 -0.15 -10.13
C PRO A 144 -11.05 -1.54 -10.80
N ARG A 145 -12.01 -1.88 -11.66
CA ARG A 145 -12.10 -3.24 -12.24
C ARG A 145 -10.87 -3.70 -13.01
N TYR A 146 -10.01 -2.80 -13.41
CA TYR A 146 -8.81 -3.08 -14.21
C TYR A 146 -7.54 -3.28 -13.37
N SER A 147 -7.54 -2.93 -12.08
CA SER A 147 -6.37 -3.03 -11.20
C SER A 147 -6.75 -3.62 -9.84
N ALA A 148 -5.95 -4.57 -9.32
CA ALA A 148 -6.21 -5.21 -8.04
C ALA A 148 -4.91 -5.42 -7.24
N TYR A 149 -4.99 -5.20 -5.92
CA TYR A 149 -3.92 -5.61 -5.00
C TYR A 149 -4.00 -7.11 -4.73
N VAL A 150 -2.86 -7.79 -4.73
CA VAL A 150 -2.74 -9.21 -4.39
C VAL A 150 -1.77 -9.37 -3.23
N LYS A 151 -2.29 -9.71 -2.07
CA LYS A 151 -1.47 -9.93 -0.87
C LYS A 151 -0.83 -11.31 -0.94
N ILE A 152 0.50 -11.37 -1.10
CA ILE A 152 1.25 -12.61 -1.29
C ILE A 152 1.82 -13.18 0.01
N ALA A 153 1.98 -12.34 1.04
CA ALA A 153 2.42 -12.72 2.38
C ALA A 153 1.85 -11.75 3.42
N GLU A 154 1.91 -12.15 4.69
CA GLU A 154 1.43 -11.39 5.83
C GLU A 154 2.45 -11.42 6.97
N GLY A 155 2.53 -10.33 7.76
CA GLY A 155 3.47 -10.21 8.87
C GLY A 155 4.88 -9.85 8.43
N CYS A 156 5.79 -9.63 9.41
CA CYS A 156 7.16 -9.22 9.12
C CYS A 156 8.13 -9.65 10.23
N ASN A 157 9.30 -10.18 9.84
CA ASN A 157 10.35 -10.62 10.76
C ASN A 157 11.57 -9.67 10.76
N ASN A 158 11.53 -8.51 10.11
CA ASN A 158 12.67 -7.60 10.03
C ASN A 158 12.99 -6.93 11.37
N GLY A 159 12.00 -6.73 12.26
CA GLY A 159 12.21 -6.24 13.60
C GLY A 159 12.74 -4.81 13.67
N CYS A 160 12.38 -3.93 12.72
CA CYS A 160 12.74 -2.53 12.73
C CYS A 160 12.26 -1.88 14.03
N THR A 161 13.13 -1.09 14.69
CA THR A 161 12.89 -0.57 16.05
C THR A 161 11.74 0.43 16.15
N PHE A 162 11.35 1.03 15.04
CA PHE A 162 10.26 2.01 14.94
C PHE A 162 8.92 1.38 14.54
N CYS A 163 8.89 0.07 14.23
CA CYS A 163 7.77 -0.55 13.54
C CYS A 163 6.93 -1.42 14.46
N ILE A 164 5.62 -1.19 14.46
CA ILE A 164 4.63 -1.95 15.25
C ILE A 164 4.15 -3.22 14.54
N ILE A 165 4.44 -3.39 13.24
CA ILE A 165 3.91 -4.47 12.40
C ILE A 165 4.07 -5.88 13.00
N PRO A 166 5.24 -6.27 13.55
CA PRO A 166 5.37 -7.60 14.15
C PRO A 166 4.38 -7.88 15.29
N LYS A 167 3.94 -6.84 16.00
CA LYS A 167 2.95 -6.96 17.09
C LYS A 167 1.52 -7.07 16.56
N VAL A 168 1.19 -6.28 15.53
CA VAL A 168 -0.19 -6.18 15.03
C VAL A 168 -0.48 -7.08 13.83
N ARG A 169 0.54 -7.56 13.10
CA ARG A 169 0.40 -8.45 11.94
C ARG A 169 1.12 -9.79 12.11
N GLY A 170 1.88 -9.96 13.19
CA GLY A 170 2.55 -11.22 13.54
C GLY A 170 3.78 -11.54 12.72
N ALA A 171 4.24 -12.80 12.85
CA ALA A 171 5.39 -13.33 12.12
C ALA A 171 5.09 -13.43 10.62
N PHE A 172 6.16 -13.33 9.82
CA PHE A 172 6.07 -13.45 8.37
C PHE A 172 5.59 -14.84 7.95
N ARG A 173 4.61 -14.87 7.06
CA ARG A 173 4.03 -16.08 6.49
C ARG A 173 3.58 -15.85 5.06
N SER A 174 3.96 -16.74 4.17
CA SER A 174 3.71 -16.67 2.72
C SER A 174 2.52 -17.51 2.32
N ARG A 175 1.79 -17.06 1.30
CA ARG A 175 0.84 -17.91 0.56
C ARG A 175 1.59 -18.81 -0.40
N SER A 176 1.02 -19.95 -0.77
CA SER A 176 1.62 -20.79 -1.82
C SER A 176 1.51 -20.13 -3.21
N ILE A 177 2.42 -20.47 -4.11
CA ILE A 177 2.40 -19.98 -5.51
C ILE A 177 1.09 -20.36 -6.18
N GLU A 178 0.60 -21.56 -5.95
CA GLU A 178 -0.65 -22.07 -6.53
C GLU A 178 -1.86 -21.25 -6.07
N SER A 179 -1.92 -20.92 -4.79
CA SER A 179 -2.98 -20.09 -4.22
C SER A 179 -3.00 -18.69 -4.84
N ILE A 180 -1.84 -18.04 -4.93
CA ILE A 180 -1.72 -16.70 -5.53
C ILE A 180 -2.10 -16.73 -7.01
N LYS A 181 -1.59 -17.72 -7.76
CA LYS A 181 -1.88 -17.89 -9.17
C LYS A 181 -3.37 -18.09 -9.43
N ALA A 182 -4.03 -18.97 -8.67
CA ALA A 182 -5.47 -19.20 -8.80
C ALA A 182 -6.30 -17.94 -8.52
N GLU A 183 -5.90 -17.09 -7.57
CA GLU A 183 -6.53 -15.79 -7.34
C GLU A 183 -6.32 -14.86 -8.54
N VAL A 184 -5.09 -14.76 -9.04
CA VAL A 184 -4.75 -13.89 -10.19
C VAL A 184 -5.50 -14.35 -11.46
N GLU A 185 -5.64 -15.65 -11.69
CA GLU A 185 -6.45 -16.18 -12.80
C GLU A 185 -7.93 -15.78 -12.70
N ARG A 186 -8.52 -15.78 -11.49
CA ARG A 186 -9.89 -15.28 -11.28
C ARG A 186 -10.00 -13.78 -11.49
N LEU A 187 -9.04 -13.00 -11.01
CA LEU A 187 -9.00 -11.55 -11.23
C LEU A 187 -8.89 -11.23 -12.73
N ALA A 188 -8.02 -11.91 -13.44
CA ALA A 188 -7.90 -11.78 -14.90
C ALA A 188 -9.22 -12.11 -15.63
N ALA A 189 -9.88 -13.21 -15.24
CA ALA A 189 -11.18 -13.60 -15.80
C ALA A 189 -12.29 -12.56 -15.51
N SER A 190 -12.18 -11.76 -14.45
CA SER A 190 -13.09 -10.65 -14.14
C SER A 190 -12.75 -9.34 -14.86
N GLY A 191 -11.64 -9.29 -15.61
CA GLY A 191 -11.22 -8.13 -16.41
C GLY A 191 -10.10 -7.29 -15.80
N VAL A 192 -9.46 -7.76 -14.73
CA VAL A 192 -8.26 -7.11 -14.16
C VAL A 192 -7.10 -7.25 -15.13
N LYS A 193 -6.46 -6.14 -15.46
CA LYS A 193 -5.30 -6.07 -16.34
C LYS A 193 -4.00 -5.85 -15.57
N GLU A 194 -4.06 -5.16 -14.42
CA GLU A 194 -2.92 -4.96 -13.54
C GLU A 194 -3.13 -5.63 -12.20
N ILE A 195 -2.09 -6.35 -11.74
CA ILE A 195 -1.99 -6.79 -10.36
C ILE A 195 -0.82 -6.08 -9.67
N VAL A 196 -1.06 -5.65 -8.43
CA VAL A 196 -0.04 -5.07 -7.57
C VAL A 196 0.24 -6.04 -6.42
N LEU A 197 1.40 -6.70 -6.46
CA LEU A 197 1.82 -7.64 -5.43
C LEU A 197 2.26 -6.89 -4.17
N ILE A 198 1.68 -7.25 -3.03
CA ILE A 198 1.93 -6.59 -1.75
C ILE A 198 2.19 -7.60 -0.63
N ALA A 199 3.11 -7.21 0.25
CA ALA A 199 3.35 -7.80 1.56
C ALA A 199 3.90 -6.70 2.48
N GLN A 200 4.27 -7.01 3.72
CA GLN A 200 5.06 -6.09 4.55
C GLN A 200 6.54 -6.07 4.14
N ASP A 201 6.99 -7.15 3.52
CA ASP A 201 8.31 -7.31 2.88
C ASP A 201 8.14 -8.28 1.71
N THR A 202 7.97 -7.74 0.52
CA THR A 202 7.67 -8.52 -0.69
C THR A 202 8.88 -9.35 -1.14
N THR A 203 10.10 -8.87 -0.93
CA THR A 203 11.33 -9.62 -1.28
C THR A 203 11.55 -10.86 -0.45
N SER A 204 10.99 -10.91 0.77
CA SER A 204 11.05 -12.07 1.66
C SER A 204 10.05 -13.17 1.30
N TYR A 205 9.23 -13.00 0.26
CA TYR A 205 8.23 -13.99 -0.11
C TYR A 205 8.83 -15.38 -0.28
N GLY A 206 8.24 -16.37 0.38
CA GLY A 206 8.60 -17.78 0.29
C GLY A 206 9.73 -18.24 1.21
N ILE A 207 10.38 -17.35 1.99
CA ILE A 207 11.49 -17.74 2.88
C ILE A 207 11.07 -18.77 3.95
N ASP A 208 9.82 -18.71 4.40
CA ASP A 208 9.20 -19.62 5.35
C ASP A 208 8.79 -20.95 4.70
N LEU A 209 8.56 -20.97 3.39
CA LEU A 209 8.20 -22.15 2.61
C LEU A 209 9.40 -22.90 2.03
N ASN A 210 10.56 -22.22 1.85
CA ASN A 210 11.70 -22.73 1.10
C ASN A 210 13.03 -22.65 1.88
N ASN A 211 13.06 -23.13 3.10
CA ASN A 211 14.28 -23.23 3.93
C ASN A 211 15.10 -21.91 3.98
N GLY A 212 14.43 -20.77 4.12
CA GLY A 212 15.05 -19.45 4.22
C GLY A 212 15.46 -18.82 2.88
N LYS A 213 15.09 -19.37 1.74
CA LYS A 213 15.36 -18.81 0.42
C LYS A 213 14.09 -18.17 -0.17
N PRO A 214 14.16 -16.94 -0.69
CA PRO A 214 13.02 -16.31 -1.35
C PRO A 214 12.53 -17.10 -2.54
N LEU A 215 11.22 -17.03 -2.81
CA LEU A 215 10.53 -17.61 -3.97
C LEU A 215 9.88 -16.54 -4.86
N LEU A 216 10.21 -15.27 -4.68
CA LEU A 216 9.55 -14.18 -5.41
C LEU A 216 9.77 -14.31 -6.93
N THR A 217 10.99 -14.66 -7.36
CA THR A 217 11.30 -14.82 -8.79
C THR A 217 10.53 -15.98 -9.41
N GLU A 218 10.36 -17.09 -8.69
CA GLU A 218 9.56 -18.24 -9.12
C GLU A 218 8.08 -17.87 -9.21
N LEU A 219 7.55 -17.14 -8.23
CA LEU A 219 6.19 -16.62 -8.26
C LEU A 219 5.97 -15.75 -9.50
N LEU A 220 6.85 -14.78 -9.76
CA LEU A 220 6.75 -13.91 -10.92
C LEU A 220 6.73 -14.68 -12.23
N LYS A 221 7.60 -15.69 -12.38
CA LYS A 221 7.62 -16.58 -13.56
C LYS A 221 6.29 -17.32 -13.78
N GLU A 222 5.57 -17.67 -12.70
CA GLU A 222 4.26 -18.30 -12.82
C GLU A 222 3.15 -17.28 -13.13
N LEU A 223 3.21 -16.09 -12.54
CA LEU A 223 2.20 -15.05 -12.77
C LEU A 223 2.27 -14.43 -14.17
N THR A 224 3.47 -14.34 -14.77
CA THR A 224 3.62 -13.85 -16.15
C THR A 224 2.94 -14.75 -17.20
N LYS A 225 2.68 -16.02 -16.85
CA LYS A 225 1.96 -16.97 -17.73
C LYS A 225 0.44 -16.77 -17.70
N VAL A 226 -0.09 -16.00 -16.75
CA VAL A 226 -1.54 -15.79 -16.64
C VAL A 226 -2.01 -14.90 -17.79
N GLU A 227 -2.95 -15.41 -18.58
CA GLU A 227 -3.58 -14.66 -19.68
C GLU A 227 -4.51 -13.57 -19.11
N GLY A 228 -4.59 -12.43 -19.80
CA GLY A 228 -5.42 -11.30 -19.40
C GLY A 228 -4.72 -10.31 -18.46
N ILE A 229 -3.69 -10.71 -17.70
CA ILE A 229 -2.84 -9.80 -16.96
C ILE A 229 -1.80 -9.19 -17.89
N GLU A 230 -1.76 -7.88 -17.95
CA GLU A 230 -0.84 -7.11 -18.77
C GLU A 230 0.27 -6.45 -17.94
N TRP A 231 -0.06 -6.02 -16.69
CA TRP A 231 0.88 -5.39 -15.77
C TRP A 231 0.96 -6.13 -14.45
N ILE A 232 2.20 -6.39 -14.00
CA ILE A 232 2.53 -6.93 -12.69
C ILE A 232 3.46 -5.95 -12.01
N ARG A 233 3.03 -5.35 -10.91
CA ARG A 233 3.78 -4.42 -10.11
C ARG A 233 4.08 -5.00 -8.74
N MET A 234 5.19 -4.60 -8.14
CA MET A 234 5.56 -4.99 -6.77
C MET A 234 5.78 -3.74 -5.94
N LEU A 235 5.24 -3.73 -4.72
CA LEU A 235 5.52 -2.69 -3.72
C LEU A 235 6.16 -3.31 -2.48
N TYR A 236 6.79 -2.46 -1.66
CA TYR A 236 7.39 -2.83 -0.36
C TYR A 236 8.53 -3.86 -0.49
N LEU A 237 9.47 -3.62 -1.40
CA LEU A 237 10.68 -4.41 -1.53
C LEU A 237 11.69 -4.05 -0.43
N TYR A 238 12.51 -5.01 -0.03
CA TYR A 238 13.55 -4.79 0.97
C TYR A 238 14.94 -5.12 0.37
N PRO A 239 16.00 -4.31 0.62
CA PRO A 239 17.29 -4.48 -0.08
C PRO A 239 17.93 -5.85 0.11
N THR A 240 17.90 -6.42 1.33
CA THR A 240 18.61 -7.64 1.73
C THR A 240 18.37 -8.84 0.81
N PHE A 241 17.14 -9.02 0.33
CA PHE A 241 16.78 -10.16 -0.55
C PHE A 241 16.58 -9.78 -2.01
N PHE A 242 17.00 -8.56 -2.38
CA PHE A 242 16.92 -8.12 -3.77
C PHE A 242 18.05 -8.75 -4.60
N SER A 243 17.76 -9.85 -5.27
CA SER A 243 18.74 -10.64 -6.02
C SER A 243 18.97 -10.13 -7.44
N ASP A 244 20.06 -10.59 -8.05
CA ASP A 244 20.37 -10.35 -9.46
C ASP A 244 19.32 -10.93 -10.39
N GLU A 245 18.82 -12.13 -10.05
CA GLU A 245 17.76 -12.80 -10.79
C GLU A 245 16.43 -12.02 -10.72
N LEU A 246 16.13 -11.37 -9.57
CA LEU A 246 14.97 -10.50 -9.46
C LEU A 246 15.10 -9.27 -10.35
N LEU A 247 16.27 -8.64 -10.39
CA LEU A 247 16.50 -7.51 -11.29
C LEU A 247 16.39 -7.95 -12.77
N ASP A 248 16.98 -9.08 -13.10
CA ASP A 248 16.93 -9.64 -14.46
C ASP A 248 15.51 -9.86 -14.96
N ILE A 249 14.63 -10.45 -14.13
CA ILE A 249 13.25 -10.67 -14.54
C ILE A 249 12.47 -9.35 -14.63
N ILE A 250 12.70 -8.39 -13.71
CA ILE A 250 12.08 -7.06 -13.78
C ILE A 250 12.44 -6.38 -15.10
N VAL A 251 13.68 -6.45 -15.51
CA VAL A 251 14.19 -5.77 -16.72
C VAL A 251 13.67 -6.43 -17.99
N ASN A 252 13.67 -7.76 -18.06
CA ASN A 252 13.48 -8.49 -19.30
C ASN A 252 12.02 -8.95 -19.54
N GLU A 253 11.21 -9.08 -18.50
CA GLU A 253 9.83 -9.55 -18.64
C GLU A 253 8.88 -8.38 -19.01
N PRO A 254 8.21 -8.44 -20.19
CA PRO A 254 7.35 -7.33 -20.64
C PRO A 254 6.15 -7.02 -19.72
N LYS A 255 5.58 -8.02 -19.06
CA LYS A 255 4.45 -7.82 -18.15
C LYS A 255 4.86 -7.15 -16.84
N LEU A 256 6.13 -7.27 -16.42
CA LEU A 256 6.59 -6.60 -15.20
C LEU A 256 6.75 -5.10 -15.44
N CYS A 257 6.20 -4.31 -14.52
CA CYS A 257 6.50 -2.90 -14.46
C CYS A 257 7.97 -2.71 -14.11
N LYS A 258 8.68 -1.87 -14.87
CA LYS A 258 10.08 -1.51 -14.58
C LYS A 258 10.09 -0.52 -13.41
N TYR A 259 9.65 -1.00 -12.26
CA TYR A 259 9.36 -0.22 -11.08
C TYR A 259 9.82 -0.97 -9.83
N VAL A 260 10.60 -0.30 -9.00
CA VAL A 260 11.19 -0.85 -7.78
C VAL A 260 10.93 0.10 -6.62
N ASP A 261 10.03 -0.28 -5.70
CA ASP A 261 9.74 0.43 -4.46
C ASP A 261 10.54 -0.18 -3.32
N ILE A 262 11.60 0.50 -2.88
CA ILE A 262 12.49 0.07 -1.80
C ILE A 262 12.51 1.11 -0.69
N PRO A 263 11.71 0.95 0.39
CA PRO A 263 11.76 1.83 1.55
C PRO A 263 13.10 1.72 2.29
N LEU A 264 14.03 2.62 2.04
CA LEU A 264 15.36 2.65 2.68
C LEU A 264 15.27 3.13 4.12
N GLN A 265 14.39 4.05 4.42
CA GLN A 265 14.13 4.71 5.68
C GLN A 265 15.18 5.75 6.06
N HIS A 266 16.46 5.45 5.91
CA HIS A 266 17.62 6.34 6.09
C HIS A 266 18.84 5.79 5.33
N VAL A 267 19.96 6.53 5.33
CA VAL A 267 21.22 6.09 4.66
C VAL A 267 22.45 6.13 5.58
N ASN A 268 22.41 6.89 6.68
CA ASN A 268 23.51 6.92 7.63
C ASN A 268 23.60 5.60 8.39
N ASN A 269 24.78 4.95 8.40
CA ASN A 269 25.00 3.65 9.00
C ASN A 269 24.66 3.58 10.52
N ASN A 270 24.85 4.68 11.27
CA ASN A 270 24.47 4.72 12.67
C ASN A 270 22.96 4.69 12.85
N ILE A 271 22.23 5.47 12.05
CA ILE A 271 20.77 5.51 12.10
C ILE A 271 20.19 4.17 11.61
N LEU A 272 20.67 3.61 10.50
CA LEU A 272 20.27 2.29 10.00
C LEU A 272 20.45 1.21 11.06
N LYS A 273 21.59 1.21 11.77
CA LYS A 273 21.83 0.29 12.89
C LYS A 273 20.85 0.49 14.05
N GLN A 274 20.55 1.74 14.41
CA GLN A 274 19.59 2.06 15.47
C GLN A 274 18.15 1.71 15.06
N MET A 275 17.82 1.82 13.78
CA MET A 275 16.57 1.34 13.17
C MET A 275 16.49 -0.19 13.09
N ASN A 276 17.56 -0.92 13.41
CA ASN A 276 17.71 -2.37 13.19
C ASN A 276 17.55 -2.76 11.72
N ARG A 277 18.04 -1.92 10.79
CA ARG A 277 18.13 -2.26 9.38
C ARG A 277 19.34 -3.15 9.14
N ARG A 278 19.19 -4.15 8.26
CA ARG A 278 20.23 -5.15 7.99
C ARG A 278 21.28 -4.65 7.01
N ASP A 279 20.88 -3.77 6.10
CA ASP A 279 21.71 -3.28 5.03
C ASP A 279 22.49 -2.04 5.48
N SER A 280 23.77 -1.98 5.12
CA SER A 280 24.60 -0.79 5.28
C SER A 280 24.40 0.19 4.12
N ARG A 281 24.91 1.43 4.29
CA ARG A 281 24.95 2.41 3.19
C ARG A 281 25.62 1.85 1.96
N GLU A 282 26.73 1.16 2.11
CA GLU A 282 27.52 0.58 1.02
C GLU A 282 26.72 -0.51 0.28
N ASP A 283 25.91 -1.31 0.99
CA ASP A 283 25.03 -2.30 0.38
C ASP A 283 23.91 -1.63 -0.43
N ILE A 284 23.31 -0.59 0.14
CA ILE A 284 22.28 0.23 -0.52
C ILE A 284 22.83 0.88 -1.80
N GLU A 285 23.97 1.57 -1.70
CA GLU A 285 24.60 2.22 -2.86
C GLU A 285 24.94 1.21 -3.97
N ARG A 286 25.45 0.03 -3.60
CA ARG A 286 25.74 -1.04 -4.54
C ARG A 286 24.48 -1.52 -5.28
N LEU A 287 23.39 -1.72 -4.54
CA LEU A 287 22.11 -2.12 -5.11
C LEU A 287 21.55 -1.05 -6.04
N LEU A 288 21.46 0.21 -5.58
CA LEU A 288 20.91 1.30 -6.39
C LEU A 288 21.74 1.55 -7.66
N LYS A 289 23.08 1.52 -7.55
CA LYS A 289 23.96 1.62 -8.70
C LYS A 289 23.74 0.48 -9.69
N LYS A 290 23.47 -0.72 -9.21
CA LYS A 290 23.16 -1.86 -10.07
C LYS A 290 21.86 -1.67 -10.82
N ILE A 291 20.79 -1.19 -10.13
CA ILE A 291 19.51 -0.92 -10.75
C ILE A 291 19.63 0.21 -11.79
N ARG A 292 20.35 1.30 -11.48
CA ARG A 292 20.57 2.42 -12.41
C ARG A 292 21.41 2.03 -13.64
N ASN A 293 22.28 1.01 -13.54
CA ASN A 293 23.08 0.48 -14.66
C ASN A 293 22.34 -0.62 -15.45
N ALA A 294 21.08 -0.90 -15.18
CA ALA A 294 20.30 -1.84 -15.96
C ALA A 294 20.15 -1.37 -17.42
N PRO A 295 20.01 -2.28 -18.40
CA PRO A 295 19.95 -1.93 -19.83
C PRO A 295 18.69 -1.13 -20.21
N THR A 296 17.70 -1.06 -19.35
CA THR A 296 16.51 -0.22 -19.48
C THR A 296 16.32 0.60 -18.21
N HIS A 297 15.71 1.77 -18.33
CA HIS A 297 15.36 2.57 -17.14
C HIS A 297 14.42 1.78 -16.23
N VAL A 298 14.74 1.77 -14.93
CA VAL A 298 13.93 1.21 -13.87
C VAL A 298 13.58 2.33 -12.90
N THR A 299 12.33 2.64 -12.78
CA THR A 299 11.83 3.64 -11.83
C THR A 299 12.15 3.21 -10.41
N LEU A 300 12.85 4.06 -9.69
CA LEU A 300 13.22 3.88 -8.29
C LEU A 300 12.33 4.73 -7.40
N ARG A 301 11.54 4.06 -6.55
CA ARG A 301 10.80 4.68 -5.47
C ARG A 301 11.42 4.30 -4.12
N THR A 302 11.43 5.25 -3.19
CA THR A 302 11.84 5.00 -1.81
C THR A 302 10.93 5.69 -0.81
N SER A 303 11.02 5.29 0.46
CA SER A 303 10.45 5.98 1.60
C SER A 303 11.53 6.27 2.61
N ILE A 304 11.52 7.49 3.16
CA ILE A 304 12.52 8.00 4.10
C ILE A 304 11.80 8.48 5.36
N ILE A 305 12.41 8.22 6.53
CA ILE A 305 11.99 8.75 7.82
C ILE A 305 13.01 9.78 8.27
N VAL A 306 12.56 11.00 8.56
CA VAL A 306 13.37 12.08 9.13
C VAL A 306 13.01 12.30 10.61
N GLY A 307 14.00 12.73 11.40
CA GLY A 307 13.79 12.98 12.82
C GLY A 307 13.70 11.70 13.66
N PHE A 308 14.34 10.61 13.22
CA PHE A 308 14.49 9.41 14.05
C PHE A 308 15.23 9.76 15.34
N PRO A 309 14.88 9.17 16.52
CA PRO A 309 15.53 9.51 17.79
C PRO A 309 17.05 9.50 17.71
N GLY A 310 17.69 10.59 18.13
CA GLY A 310 19.13 10.78 18.09
C GLY A 310 19.72 11.11 16.71
N GLU A 311 18.92 11.39 15.68
CA GLU A 311 19.39 11.86 14.38
C GLU A 311 19.98 13.26 14.51
N THR A 312 21.27 13.45 14.12
CA THR A 312 21.95 14.75 14.14
C THR A 312 21.74 15.52 12.83
N ASP A 313 22.09 16.82 12.84
CA ASP A 313 22.02 17.65 11.65
C ASP A 313 23.00 17.19 10.57
N GLU A 314 24.19 16.71 10.95
CA GLU A 314 25.18 16.16 10.01
C GLU A 314 24.64 14.90 9.33
N GLN A 315 23.94 14.02 10.07
CA GLN A 315 23.35 12.81 9.52
C GLN A 315 22.17 13.13 8.59
N PHE A 316 21.38 14.14 8.91
CA PHE A 316 20.33 14.64 8.01
C PHE A 316 20.93 15.28 6.75
N GLN A 317 22.00 16.07 6.88
CA GLN A 317 22.69 16.65 5.72
C GLN A 317 23.27 15.55 4.81
N GLU A 318 23.87 14.52 5.38
CA GLU A 318 24.32 13.33 4.65
C GLU A 318 23.19 12.67 3.86
N LEU A 319 21.99 12.57 4.44
CA LEU A 319 20.80 12.07 3.76
C LEU A 319 20.39 12.96 2.59
N CYS A 320 20.38 14.28 2.77
CA CYS A 320 20.07 15.25 1.71
C CYS A 320 21.04 15.14 0.52
N GLU A 321 22.34 15.00 0.79
CA GLU A 321 23.36 14.82 -0.27
C GLU A 321 23.15 13.50 -1.01
N PHE A 322 22.90 12.41 -0.29
CA PHE A 322 22.62 11.12 -0.90
C PHE A 322 21.40 11.16 -1.84
N VAL A 323 20.31 11.82 -1.43
CA VAL A 323 19.11 11.95 -2.28
C VAL A 323 19.41 12.74 -3.55
N LYS A 324 20.20 13.81 -3.45
CA LYS A 324 20.66 14.59 -4.63
C LYS A 324 21.53 13.77 -5.59
N ASP A 325 22.36 12.88 -5.05
CA ASP A 325 23.28 12.06 -5.86
C ASP A 325 22.54 10.91 -6.56
N ILE A 326 21.62 10.24 -5.86
CA ILE A 326 20.89 9.08 -6.40
C ILE A 326 19.77 9.50 -7.35
N LYS A 327 19.13 10.65 -7.11
CA LYS A 327 18.01 11.16 -7.91
C LYS A 327 16.90 10.13 -8.03
N PHE A 328 16.25 9.80 -6.91
CA PHE A 328 15.08 8.91 -6.94
C PHE A 328 13.99 9.48 -7.85
N ASP A 329 13.33 8.60 -8.62
CA ASP A 329 12.21 9.01 -9.45
C ASP A 329 11.03 9.46 -8.59
N ASN A 330 10.73 8.68 -7.54
CA ASN A 330 9.70 8.99 -6.56
C ASN A 330 10.22 8.78 -5.13
N MET A 331 9.81 9.62 -4.20
CA MET A 331 10.17 9.47 -2.79
C MET A 331 9.04 9.98 -1.88
N GLY A 332 8.65 9.14 -0.92
CA GLY A 332 7.82 9.56 0.21
C GLY A 332 8.72 9.89 1.42
N VAL A 333 8.53 11.07 2.01
CA VAL A 333 9.19 11.44 3.28
C VAL A 333 8.16 11.42 4.40
N PHE A 334 8.55 10.88 5.54
CA PHE A 334 7.72 10.81 6.74
C PHE A 334 8.49 11.38 7.93
N THR A 335 7.85 12.18 8.75
CA THR A 335 8.39 12.50 10.09
C THR A 335 8.31 11.24 10.95
N TYR A 336 9.33 11.01 11.76
CA TYR A 336 9.30 9.89 12.70
C TYR A 336 8.13 10.04 13.68
N SER A 337 7.27 9.03 13.75
CA SER A 337 6.16 8.93 14.70
C SER A 337 6.59 8.10 15.92
N GLN A 338 6.42 8.66 17.13
CA GLN A 338 6.77 7.98 18.38
C GLN A 338 5.69 6.95 18.74
N GLU A 339 5.88 5.71 18.30
CA GLU A 339 4.89 4.64 18.47
C GLU A 339 5.07 3.91 19.80
N GLU A 340 4.00 3.84 20.60
CA GLU A 340 3.96 3.09 21.84
C GLU A 340 4.26 1.61 21.60
N GLY A 341 5.04 1.04 22.53
CA GLY A 341 5.43 -0.36 22.47
C GLY A 341 6.49 -0.69 21.43
N THR A 342 7.07 0.30 20.73
CA THR A 342 8.25 0.13 19.88
C THR A 342 9.53 0.47 20.65
N ILE A 343 10.67 -0.09 20.22
CA ILE A 343 11.97 0.18 20.85
C ILE A 343 12.36 1.64 20.67
N ALA A 344 12.15 2.19 19.47
CA ALA A 344 12.46 3.60 19.19
C ALA A 344 11.51 4.56 19.92
N GLY A 345 10.25 4.19 20.12
CA GLY A 345 9.28 4.98 20.87
C GLY A 345 9.63 5.15 22.35
N ALA A 346 10.32 4.17 22.94
CA ALA A 346 10.76 4.20 24.33
C ALA A 346 12.06 4.98 24.58
N ARG A 347 12.71 5.51 23.54
CA ARG A 347 13.96 6.30 23.68
C ARG A 347 13.67 7.68 24.26
N GLU A 348 14.66 8.21 25.00
CA GLU A 348 14.58 9.53 25.61
C GLU A 348 15.07 10.67 24.71
N ASP A 349 15.88 10.35 23.70
CA ASP A 349 16.49 11.29 22.74
C ASP A 349 15.59 11.58 21.52
N GLN A 350 14.31 11.80 21.78
CA GLN A 350 13.32 12.18 20.77
C GLN A 350 13.67 13.55 20.15
N ILE A 351 13.45 13.66 18.83
CA ILE A 351 13.67 14.91 18.11
C ILE A 351 12.41 15.79 18.25
N PRO A 352 12.53 17.10 18.53
CA PRO A 352 11.40 18.03 18.57
C PRO A 352 10.62 18.04 17.24
N GLU A 353 9.29 18.22 17.32
CA GLU A 353 8.42 18.14 16.16
C GLU A 353 8.76 19.21 15.11
N GLU A 354 9.11 20.43 15.56
CA GLU A 354 9.51 21.53 14.69
C GLU A 354 10.74 21.17 13.84
N VAL A 355 11.70 20.41 14.40
CA VAL A 355 12.89 19.95 13.69
C VAL A 355 12.54 18.85 12.68
N LYS A 356 11.64 17.94 13.05
CA LYS A 356 11.16 16.91 12.12
C LYS A 356 10.45 17.53 10.92
N GLU A 357 9.57 18.50 11.14
CA GLU A 357 8.83 19.21 10.08
C GLU A 357 9.79 20.02 9.18
N GLU A 358 10.78 20.71 9.76
CA GLU A 358 11.81 21.40 8.97
C GLU A 358 12.58 20.43 8.07
N ARG A 359 13.01 19.28 8.61
CA ARG A 359 13.70 18.24 7.83
C ARG A 359 12.81 17.64 6.75
N TYR A 360 11.54 17.39 7.07
CA TYR A 360 10.54 16.94 6.11
C TYR A 360 10.40 17.90 4.92
N HIS A 361 10.16 19.18 5.18
CA HIS A 361 10.00 20.19 4.14
C HIS A 361 11.27 20.37 3.30
N THR A 362 12.44 20.34 3.95
CA THR A 362 13.72 20.43 3.26
C THR A 362 13.92 19.29 2.29
N LEU A 363 13.71 18.04 2.74
CA LEU A 363 13.93 16.85 1.91
C LEU A 363 12.88 16.73 0.81
N MET A 364 11.62 17.05 1.09
CA MET A 364 10.55 17.09 0.09
C MET A 364 10.80 18.14 -0.99
N SER A 365 11.34 19.31 -0.63
CA SER A 365 11.71 20.35 -1.62
C SER A 365 12.84 19.88 -2.54
N ILE A 366 13.83 19.17 -2.00
CA ILE A 366 14.91 18.56 -2.79
C ILE A 366 14.32 17.53 -3.76
N GLN A 367 13.47 16.65 -3.27
CA GLN A 367 12.86 15.61 -4.12
C GLN A 367 11.94 16.19 -5.19
N ALA A 368 11.15 17.21 -4.88
CA ALA A 368 10.27 17.84 -5.86
C ALA A 368 11.05 18.37 -7.07
N ALA A 369 12.21 19.01 -6.83
CA ALA A 369 13.07 19.49 -7.90
C ALA A 369 13.68 18.32 -8.73
N ILE A 370 14.05 17.22 -8.07
CA ILE A 370 14.57 16.02 -8.74
C ILE A 370 13.47 15.36 -9.57
N SER A 371 12.27 15.20 -9.01
CA SER A 371 11.15 14.59 -9.72
C SER A 371 10.72 15.42 -10.94
N GLU A 372 10.74 16.76 -10.83
CA GLU A 372 10.50 17.65 -11.98
C GLU A 372 11.56 17.47 -13.07
N GLU A 373 12.84 17.39 -12.71
CA GLU A 373 13.93 17.12 -13.67
C GLU A 373 13.72 15.77 -14.37
N ASN A 374 13.46 14.69 -13.59
CA ASN A 374 13.25 13.35 -14.12
C ASN A 374 12.00 13.27 -15.03
N ASN A 375 10.91 13.93 -14.66
CA ASN A 375 9.68 13.96 -15.47
C ASN A 375 9.86 14.77 -16.76
N ARG A 376 10.66 15.84 -16.75
CA ARG A 376 11.03 16.59 -17.96
C ARG A 376 11.90 15.76 -18.90
N ASP A 377 12.76 14.90 -18.36
CA ASP A 377 13.58 13.98 -19.18
C ASP A 377 12.74 12.93 -19.92
N LEU A 378 11.47 12.73 -19.50
CA LEU A 378 10.50 11.89 -20.21
C LEU A 378 9.86 12.58 -21.41
N GLU A 379 9.95 13.92 -21.56
CA GLU A 379 9.34 14.68 -22.65
C GLU A 379 9.79 14.16 -24.01
N GLY A 380 8.84 13.90 -24.91
CA GLY A 380 9.07 13.31 -26.24
C GLY A 380 9.23 11.79 -26.24
N THR A 381 9.30 11.12 -25.08
CA THR A 381 9.35 9.65 -25.00
C THR A 381 7.98 9.04 -25.19
N ILE A 382 7.94 7.78 -25.65
CA ILE A 382 6.72 6.99 -25.78
C ILE A 382 6.71 5.91 -24.68
N ASP A 383 5.62 5.83 -23.92
CA ASP A 383 5.39 4.80 -22.91
C ASP A 383 3.96 4.28 -22.98
N TYR A 384 3.64 3.30 -22.18
CA TYR A 384 2.28 2.79 -21.99
C TYR A 384 1.64 3.45 -20.77
N ALA A 385 0.36 3.84 -20.93
CA ALA A 385 -0.44 4.42 -19.85
C ALA A 385 -1.73 3.62 -19.66
N MET A 386 -2.15 3.47 -18.41
CA MET A 386 -3.47 2.97 -18.04
C MET A 386 -4.39 4.16 -17.81
N ILE A 387 -5.50 4.19 -18.52
CA ILE A 387 -6.55 5.21 -18.31
C ILE A 387 -7.36 4.81 -17.09
N GLU A 388 -7.54 5.72 -16.15
CA GLU A 388 -8.22 5.46 -14.88
C GLU A 388 -9.56 6.18 -14.75
N GLU A 389 -9.62 7.41 -15.26
CA GLU A 389 -10.79 8.26 -15.11
C GLU A 389 -10.96 9.13 -16.36
N LEU A 390 -12.20 9.46 -16.67
CA LEU A 390 -12.54 10.43 -17.70
C LEU A 390 -13.36 11.55 -17.06
N GLU A 391 -12.99 12.80 -17.34
CA GLU A 391 -13.65 13.99 -16.85
C GLU A 391 -14.07 14.89 -18.02
N GLU A 392 -15.15 15.64 -17.84
CA GLU A 392 -15.54 16.69 -18.81
C GLU A 392 -14.56 17.87 -18.67
N GLY A 393 -13.85 18.16 -19.76
CA GLY A 393 -12.97 19.31 -19.86
C GLY A 393 -13.70 20.56 -20.40
N ASP A 394 -12.94 21.62 -20.62
CA ASP A 394 -13.47 22.86 -21.23
C ASP A 394 -13.84 22.65 -22.70
N ASN A 395 -14.87 23.34 -23.19
CA ASN A 395 -15.29 23.35 -24.61
C ASN A 395 -15.65 21.97 -25.18
N ASP A 396 -16.36 21.15 -24.44
CA ASP A 396 -16.77 19.78 -24.84
C ASP A 396 -15.60 18.83 -25.11
N THR A 397 -14.40 19.11 -24.57
CA THR A 397 -13.27 18.17 -24.59
C THR A 397 -13.44 17.10 -23.50
N VAL A 398 -12.74 15.96 -23.66
CA VAL A 398 -12.70 14.90 -22.66
C VAL A 398 -11.27 14.78 -22.13
N LEU A 399 -11.09 15.09 -20.86
CA LEU A 399 -9.84 14.90 -20.15
C LEU A 399 -9.74 13.44 -19.68
N ALA A 400 -8.62 12.78 -19.97
CA ALA A 400 -8.31 11.49 -19.36
C ALA A 400 -7.24 11.65 -18.26
N LYS A 401 -7.52 11.06 -17.11
CA LYS A 401 -6.55 10.86 -16.04
C LYS A 401 -6.15 9.40 -16.00
N GLY A 402 -4.90 9.14 -15.77
CA GLY A 402 -4.35 7.80 -15.67
C GLY A 402 -2.94 7.81 -15.13
N ARG A 403 -2.19 6.79 -15.40
CA ARG A 403 -0.79 6.68 -14.97
C ARG A 403 0.04 5.91 -15.99
N LEU A 404 1.29 6.33 -16.11
CA LEU A 404 2.29 5.61 -16.89
C LEU A 404 2.61 4.25 -16.23
N LYS A 405 3.16 3.33 -17.01
CA LYS A 405 3.66 2.06 -16.47
C LYS A 405 4.74 2.25 -15.40
N SER A 406 5.42 3.38 -15.41
CA SER A 406 6.40 3.84 -14.42
C SER A 406 5.80 4.46 -13.15
N GLN A 407 4.49 4.61 -13.04
CA GLN A 407 3.79 5.21 -11.87
C GLN A 407 2.94 4.14 -11.15
N ALA A 408 3.08 4.05 -9.84
CA ALA A 408 2.27 3.16 -9.01
C ALA A 408 0.96 3.82 -8.56
N PRO A 409 -0.15 3.06 -8.46
CA PRO A 409 -1.41 3.59 -7.98
C PRO A 409 -1.28 4.10 -6.53
N ASP A 410 -2.03 5.14 -6.18
CA ASP A 410 -2.22 5.72 -4.86
C ASP A 410 -0.97 6.37 -4.21
N VAL A 411 0.23 6.19 -4.77
CA VAL A 411 1.48 6.64 -4.14
C VAL A 411 2.37 7.53 -5.00
N ASP A 412 2.16 7.53 -6.32
CA ASP A 412 2.90 8.37 -7.28
C ASP A 412 1.98 9.40 -7.93
N GLY A 413 2.53 10.25 -8.81
CA GLY A 413 1.77 11.22 -9.58
C GLY A 413 0.91 10.60 -10.69
N ASN A 414 0.17 11.45 -11.39
CA ASN A 414 -0.76 11.05 -12.44
C ASN A 414 -0.23 11.45 -13.83
N MET A 415 -0.83 10.84 -14.85
CA MET A 415 -0.70 11.24 -16.23
C MET A 415 -2.05 11.83 -16.70
N TYR A 416 -2.00 12.93 -17.42
CA TYR A 416 -3.17 13.61 -17.97
C TYR A 416 -3.11 13.68 -19.49
N ILE A 417 -4.25 13.49 -20.14
CA ILE A 417 -4.44 13.73 -21.58
C ILE A 417 -5.54 14.76 -21.71
N GLU A 418 -5.21 15.96 -22.25
CA GLU A 418 -6.11 17.11 -22.25
C GLU A 418 -7.35 16.94 -23.15
N ASP A 419 -7.22 16.19 -24.25
CA ASP A 419 -8.33 15.82 -25.12
C ASP A 419 -8.14 14.42 -25.69
N CYS A 420 -8.79 13.47 -25.09
CA CYS A 420 -8.76 12.08 -25.55
C CYS A 420 -9.95 11.73 -26.46
N GLY A 421 -10.98 12.59 -26.55
CA GLY A 421 -12.22 12.31 -27.26
C GLY A 421 -12.86 11.01 -26.79
N ASP A 422 -13.54 10.31 -27.69
CA ASP A 422 -14.17 8.99 -27.44
C ASP A 422 -13.21 7.80 -27.67
N LYS A 423 -11.90 8.04 -27.75
CA LYS A 423 -10.92 7.03 -28.17
C LYS A 423 -10.58 6.02 -27.07
N VAL A 424 -10.81 6.37 -25.80
CA VAL A 424 -10.39 5.56 -24.64
C VAL A 424 -11.48 5.49 -23.58
N LYS A 425 -11.37 4.48 -22.72
CA LYS A 425 -12.22 4.30 -21.53
C LYS A 425 -11.37 3.84 -20.33
N PRO A 426 -11.89 4.00 -19.11
CA PRO A 426 -11.21 3.49 -17.93
C PRO A 426 -10.85 1.99 -18.05
N GLY A 427 -9.60 1.67 -17.72
CA GLY A 427 -9.01 0.33 -17.86
C GLY A 427 -8.35 0.05 -19.21
N ASP A 428 -8.36 0.97 -20.15
CA ASP A 428 -7.57 0.81 -21.38
C ASP A 428 -6.08 1.09 -21.11
N ILE A 429 -5.23 0.28 -21.72
CA ILE A 429 -3.79 0.49 -21.77
C ILE A 429 -3.45 0.97 -23.18
N VAL A 430 -2.92 2.17 -23.28
CA VAL A 430 -2.65 2.85 -24.53
C VAL A 430 -1.20 3.32 -24.61
N GLN A 431 -0.66 3.45 -25.82
CA GLN A 431 0.61 4.16 -26.02
C GLN A 431 0.39 5.66 -25.97
N VAL A 432 1.24 6.35 -25.22
CA VAL A 432 1.21 7.80 -25.08
C VAL A 432 2.60 8.37 -25.31
N GLN A 433 2.66 9.58 -25.87
CA GLN A 433 3.86 10.39 -25.88
C GLN A 433 3.77 11.42 -24.76
N VAL A 434 4.79 11.49 -23.92
CA VAL A 434 4.88 12.50 -22.87
C VAL A 434 5.19 13.85 -23.49
N GLU A 435 4.34 14.85 -23.26
CA GLU A 435 4.50 16.19 -23.81
C GLU A 435 5.14 17.15 -22.80
N GLN A 436 4.78 17.00 -21.51
CA GLN A 436 5.26 17.90 -20.47
C GLN A 436 5.36 17.18 -19.12
N GLY A 437 6.50 17.42 -18.44
CA GLY A 437 6.77 16.91 -17.09
C GLY A 437 6.68 18.01 -16.02
N PHE A 438 6.03 17.69 -14.90
CA PHE A 438 5.93 18.52 -13.69
C PHE A 438 6.56 17.80 -12.50
N ALA A 439 6.54 18.44 -11.33
CA ALA A 439 7.17 17.84 -10.13
C ALA A 439 6.60 16.46 -9.75
N TYR A 440 5.34 16.18 -10.04
CA TYR A 440 4.71 14.89 -9.72
C TYR A 440 3.96 14.29 -10.92
N ASP A 441 3.36 15.12 -11.75
CA ASP A 441 2.46 14.71 -12.82
C ASP A 441 3.12 14.90 -14.20
N VAL A 442 2.56 14.24 -15.20
CA VAL A 442 2.94 14.41 -16.59
C VAL A 442 1.70 14.67 -17.47
N VAL A 443 1.86 15.42 -18.54
CA VAL A 443 0.86 15.55 -19.60
C VAL A 443 1.33 14.76 -20.81
N ALA A 444 0.44 14.05 -21.45
CA ALA A 444 0.73 13.20 -22.58
C ALA A 444 -0.35 13.26 -23.67
N THR A 445 -0.02 12.74 -24.85
CA THR A 445 -0.95 12.57 -25.98
C THR A 445 -0.98 11.10 -26.40
N ILE A 446 -2.12 10.62 -26.89
CA ILE A 446 -2.26 9.25 -27.41
C ILE A 446 -1.49 9.15 -28.73
N VAL A 447 -0.62 8.14 -28.84
CA VAL A 447 0.04 7.78 -30.10
C VAL A 447 -0.89 6.93 -30.93
N GLU A 448 -1.14 7.32 -32.19
CA GLU A 448 -2.00 6.59 -33.14
C GLU A 448 -1.36 5.32 -33.71
#